data_581dfbad3dbede69c98a9a3cbd37e3f9
#
_entry.id   581dfbad3dbede69c98a9a3cbd37e3f9
#
_cell.length_a   1.000
_cell.length_b   1.000
_cell.length_c   1.000
_cell.angle_alpha   90.00
_cell.angle_beta   90.00
_cell.angle_gamma   90.00
#
_symmetry.space_group_name_H-M   'P 1'
#
loop_
_entity.id
_entity.type
_entity.pdbx_description
1 polymer ?
#
loop_
_entity_poly.entity_id
_entity_poly.type
_entity_poly.pdbx_seq_one_letter_code
_entity_poly.pdbx_strand_id
1 'polypeptide(L)'
;VLTFILRTPMGKHFVRQHENTRDAQSVWRDYINHMRTSTKADIELEDLLTSLTSLRISPNFRGNTEGFLLDWLDKIRRYEELTPKSTWFPDPMKKAMLQNAVAHLAMFKRVKLADQLEIAKGRGPLPYQDYVTLLQSVAATYDHASSSSPNRGTRLLTNIHQITDGPSEYEYEDSD
;
A
#
# COMPACT_ATOMS: atom_id res chain seq x y z
N VAL A 1 14.90 -11.27 -13.66
CA VAL A 1 14.87 -11.64 -12.24
C VAL A 1 16.06 -12.51 -11.87
N LEU A 2 16.31 -13.66 -12.54
CA LEU A 2 17.46 -14.54 -12.28
C LEU A 2 18.82 -13.81 -12.36
N THR A 3 18.99 -12.93 -13.34
CA THR A 3 20.22 -12.16 -13.53
C THR A 3 20.51 -11.22 -12.35
N PHE A 4 19.51 -10.69 -11.70
CA PHE A 4 19.65 -9.84 -10.51
C PHE A 4 20.05 -10.67 -9.30
N ILE A 5 19.42 -11.82 -9.09
CA ILE A 5 19.69 -12.74 -7.97
C ILE A 5 21.16 -13.23 -8.02
N LEU A 6 21.65 -13.59 -9.20
CA LEU A 6 23.02 -14.05 -9.40
C LEU A 6 24.09 -13.00 -9.05
N ARG A 7 23.72 -11.70 -8.99
CA ARG A 7 24.64 -10.62 -8.61
C ARG A 7 24.76 -10.40 -7.11
N THR A 8 23.78 -10.85 -6.33
CA THR A 8 23.79 -10.70 -4.88
C THR A 8 24.74 -11.70 -4.22
N PRO A 9 25.39 -11.37 -3.07
CA PRO A 9 26.21 -12.32 -2.33
C PRO A 9 25.47 -13.60 -1.95
N MET A 10 24.21 -13.48 -1.55
CA MET A 10 23.34 -14.60 -1.20
C MET A 10 22.99 -15.46 -2.40
N GLY A 11 22.65 -14.86 -3.53
CA GLY A 11 22.38 -15.60 -4.77
C GLY A 11 23.61 -16.38 -5.24
N LYS A 12 24.80 -15.79 -5.15
CA LYS A 12 26.08 -16.49 -5.43
C LYS A 12 26.31 -17.66 -4.47
N HIS A 13 25.93 -17.54 -3.21
CA HIS A 13 26.04 -18.62 -2.23
C HIS A 13 25.19 -19.83 -2.66
N PHE A 14 23.92 -19.62 -3.01
CA PHE A 14 23.04 -20.72 -3.45
C PHE A 14 23.49 -21.33 -4.78
N VAL A 15 24.02 -20.54 -5.71
CA VAL A 15 24.59 -21.08 -6.95
C VAL A 15 25.78 -22.01 -6.66
N ARG A 16 26.68 -21.63 -5.75
CA ARG A 16 27.82 -22.47 -5.35
C ARG A 16 27.39 -23.76 -4.66
N GLN A 17 26.33 -23.74 -3.84
CA GLN A 17 25.81 -24.95 -3.20
C GLN A 17 25.33 -25.99 -4.22
N HIS A 18 24.85 -25.56 -5.37
CA HIS A 18 24.35 -26.43 -6.43
C HIS A 18 25.28 -26.52 -7.65
N GLU A 19 26.55 -26.14 -7.50
CA GLU A 19 27.54 -26.13 -8.61
C GLU A 19 27.72 -27.52 -9.22
N ASN A 20 27.74 -28.55 -8.39
CA ASN A 20 27.91 -29.94 -8.83
C ASN A 20 26.69 -30.47 -9.58
N THR A 21 25.50 -30.10 -9.19
CA THR A 21 24.24 -30.61 -9.78
C THR A 21 23.81 -29.77 -10.98
N ARG A 22 24.28 -28.51 -11.10
CA ARG A 22 23.87 -27.51 -12.09
C ARG A 22 22.34 -27.35 -12.21
N ASP A 23 21.63 -27.64 -11.11
CA ASP A 23 20.16 -27.57 -11.05
C ASP A 23 19.68 -26.17 -10.67
N ALA A 24 19.34 -25.39 -11.69
CA ALA A 24 18.83 -24.03 -11.50
C ALA A 24 17.49 -23.98 -10.75
N GLN A 25 16.67 -25.05 -10.81
CA GLN A 25 15.41 -25.10 -10.09
C GLN A 25 15.65 -25.25 -8.58
N SER A 26 16.61 -26.07 -8.18
CA SER A 26 17.00 -26.21 -6.77
C SER A 26 17.61 -24.92 -6.23
N VAL A 27 18.49 -24.25 -6.97
CA VAL A 27 19.01 -22.93 -6.61
C VAL A 27 17.86 -21.94 -6.36
N TRP A 28 16.89 -21.91 -7.26
CA TRP A 28 15.73 -21.03 -7.15
C TRP A 28 14.87 -21.36 -5.93
N ARG A 29 14.58 -22.64 -5.73
CA ARG A 29 13.78 -23.13 -4.59
C ARG A 29 14.42 -22.74 -3.25
N ASP A 30 15.71 -22.97 -3.10
CA ASP A 30 16.44 -22.68 -1.87
C ASP A 30 16.56 -21.18 -1.62
N TYR A 31 16.76 -20.39 -2.68
CA TYR A 31 16.71 -18.93 -2.59
C TYR A 31 15.34 -18.44 -2.10
N ILE A 32 14.25 -18.91 -2.70
CA ILE A 32 12.88 -18.53 -2.31
C ILE A 32 12.58 -18.98 -0.87
N ASN A 33 12.97 -20.20 -0.50
CA ASN A 33 12.79 -20.67 0.88
C ASN A 33 13.54 -19.78 1.87
N HIS A 34 14.79 -19.45 1.58
CA HIS A 34 15.58 -18.54 2.41
C HIS A 34 14.91 -17.16 2.53
N MET A 35 14.42 -16.61 1.43
CA MET A 35 13.71 -15.31 1.45
C MET A 35 12.46 -15.33 2.30
N ARG A 36 11.77 -16.48 2.38
CA ARG A 36 10.55 -16.67 3.19
C ARG A 36 10.82 -16.96 4.65
N THR A 37 11.96 -17.57 4.99
CA THR A 37 12.29 -18.02 6.35
C THR A 37 13.35 -17.15 7.02
N SER A 38 13.77 -16.07 6.39
CA SER A 38 14.77 -15.17 6.96
C SER A 38 14.15 -14.23 8.00
N THR A 39 14.91 -13.85 9.01
CA THR A 39 14.51 -12.82 10.01
C THR A 39 14.03 -11.52 9.33
N LYS A 40 14.60 -11.18 8.17
CA LYS A 40 14.14 -10.04 7.38
C LYS A 40 12.72 -10.25 6.86
N ALA A 41 12.37 -11.47 6.43
CA ALA A 41 11.00 -11.79 6.00
C ALA A 41 10.02 -11.71 7.16
N ASP A 42 10.41 -12.16 8.35
CA ASP A 42 9.57 -12.07 9.55
C ASP A 42 9.28 -10.62 9.94
N ILE A 43 10.31 -9.75 9.93
CA ILE A 43 10.14 -8.31 10.17
C ILE A 43 9.23 -7.69 9.11
N GLU A 44 9.49 -7.96 7.83
CA GLU A 44 8.66 -7.46 6.73
C GLU A 44 7.20 -7.91 6.84
N LEU A 45 6.99 -9.16 7.28
CA LEU A 45 5.66 -9.72 7.50
C LEU A 45 4.92 -9.00 8.63
N GLU A 46 5.58 -8.72 9.74
CA GLU A 46 5.01 -7.98 10.87
C GLU A 46 4.65 -6.55 10.47
N ASP A 47 5.53 -5.87 9.73
CA ASP A 47 5.28 -4.54 9.18
C ASP A 47 4.10 -4.53 8.22
N LEU A 48 3.98 -5.53 7.34
CA LEU A 48 2.85 -5.67 6.42
C LEU A 48 1.54 -5.90 7.18
N LEU A 49 1.52 -6.79 8.17
CA LEU A 49 0.34 -7.04 9.00
C LEU A 49 -0.10 -5.79 9.75
N THR A 50 0.84 -5.10 10.38
CA THR A 50 0.59 -3.84 11.08
C THR A 50 0.03 -2.80 10.12
N SER A 51 0.66 -2.65 8.95
CA SER A 51 0.21 -1.71 7.93
C SER A 51 -1.20 -2.06 7.44
N LEU A 52 -1.46 -3.30 7.03
CA LEU A 52 -2.76 -3.73 6.49
C LEU A 52 -3.91 -3.59 7.49
N THR A 53 -3.64 -3.79 8.78
CA THR A 53 -4.66 -3.68 9.84
C THR A 53 -4.89 -2.25 10.32
N SER A 54 -3.84 -1.41 10.32
CA SER A 54 -3.89 -0.03 10.83
C SER A 54 -4.11 1.02 9.75
N LEU A 55 -3.80 0.71 8.48
CA LEU A 55 -3.87 1.68 7.39
C LEU A 55 -5.28 2.26 7.25
N ARG A 56 -5.38 3.57 7.33
CA ARG A 56 -6.64 4.31 7.17
C ARG A 56 -6.36 5.56 6.35
N ILE A 57 -7.19 5.78 5.37
CA ILE A 57 -7.14 7.02 4.61
C ILE A 57 -7.77 8.14 5.45
N SER A 58 -7.06 9.26 5.59
CA SER A 58 -7.57 10.41 6.35
C SER A 58 -8.77 11.04 5.63
N PRO A 59 -9.78 11.59 6.35
CA PRO A 59 -10.87 12.36 5.74
C PRO A 59 -10.39 13.55 4.90
N ASN A 60 -9.25 14.12 5.26
CA ASN A 60 -8.62 15.25 4.57
C ASN A 60 -7.53 14.81 3.57
N PHE A 61 -7.52 13.54 3.20
CA PHE A 61 -6.56 13.01 2.25
C PHE A 61 -6.67 13.72 0.90
N ARG A 62 -5.56 14.30 0.45
CA ARG A 62 -5.44 15.03 -0.81
C ARG A 62 -4.47 14.37 -1.79
N GLY A 63 -4.04 13.16 -1.49
CA GLY A 63 -3.14 12.37 -2.33
C GLY A 63 -3.88 11.69 -3.48
N ASN A 64 -3.12 10.88 -4.22
CA ASN A 64 -3.65 10.01 -5.26
C ASN A 64 -4.39 8.84 -4.61
N THR A 65 -5.71 8.82 -4.72
CA THR A 65 -6.58 7.80 -4.11
C THR A 65 -6.42 6.44 -4.80
N GLU A 66 -6.24 6.46 -6.12
CA GLU A 66 -5.95 5.24 -6.89
C GLU A 66 -4.60 4.66 -6.45
N GLY A 67 -3.57 5.51 -6.29
CA GLY A 67 -2.26 5.10 -5.77
C GLY A 67 -2.33 4.47 -4.38
N PHE A 68 -3.20 4.97 -3.49
CA PHE A 68 -3.45 4.35 -2.19
C PHE A 68 -4.02 2.94 -2.32
N LEU A 69 -4.99 2.75 -3.22
CA LEU A 69 -5.59 1.42 -3.46
C LEU A 69 -4.55 0.44 -4.04
N LEU A 70 -3.73 0.89 -4.98
CA LEU A 70 -2.67 0.07 -5.57
C LEU A 70 -1.62 -0.32 -4.53
N ASP A 71 -1.19 0.61 -3.66
CA ASP A 71 -0.26 0.33 -2.57
C ASP A 71 -0.84 -0.71 -1.59
N TRP A 72 -2.14 -0.59 -1.26
CA TRP A 72 -2.82 -1.56 -0.40
C TRP A 72 -2.87 -2.96 -1.03
N LEU A 73 -3.20 -3.05 -2.34
CA LEU A 73 -3.22 -4.32 -3.08
C LEU A 73 -1.83 -4.94 -3.19
N ASP A 74 -0.80 -4.12 -3.39
CA ASP A 74 0.59 -4.59 -3.44
C ASP A 74 1.05 -5.16 -2.09
N LYS A 75 0.64 -4.55 -0.97
CA LYS A 75 0.89 -5.08 0.37
C LYS A 75 0.21 -6.43 0.61
N ILE A 76 -1.04 -6.62 0.16
CA ILE A 76 -1.72 -7.93 0.22
C ILE A 76 -0.95 -8.96 -0.60
N ARG A 77 -0.59 -8.63 -1.84
CA ARG A 77 0.19 -9.51 -2.71
C ARG A 77 1.53 -9.88 -2.05
N ARG A 78 2.23 -8.91 -1.49
CA ARG A 78 3.51 -9.13 -0.82
C ARG A 78 3.38 -10.02 0.41
N TYR A 79 2.32 -9.83 1.21
CA TYR A 79 2.00 -10.72 2.32
C TYR A 79 1.78 -12.17 1.84
N GLU A 80 1.02 -12.36 0.76
CA GLU A 80 0.76 -13.68 0.18
C GLU A 80 2.02 -14.35 -0.42
N GLU A 81 2.97 -13.56 -0.94
CA GLU A 81 4.26 -14.06 -1.42
C GLU A 81 5.15 -14.57 -0.28
N LEU A 82 5.12 -13.90 0.87
CA LEU A 82 5.94 -14.26 2.04
C LEU A 82 5.35 -15.40 2.87
N THR A 83 4.05 -15.65 2.73
CA THR A 83 3.34 -16.62 3.57
C THR A 83 2.86 -17.84 2.79
N PRO A 84 2.70 -19.02 3.45
CA PRO A 84 2.06 -20.15 2.83
C PRO A 84 0.57 -19.89 2.57
N LYS A 85 0.01 -20.53 1.54
CA LYS A 85 -1.40 -20.35 1.15
C LYS A 85 -2.41 -20.61 2.29
N SER A 86 -2.07 -21.47 3.24
CA SER A 86 -2.92 -21.77 4.39
C SER A 86 -3.13 -20.60 5.35
N THR A 87 -2.26 -19.59 5.30
CA THR A 87 -2.31 -18.39 6.16
C THR A 87 -2.79 -17.15 5.41
N TRP A 88 -3.13 -17.27 4.14
CA TRP A 88 -3.65 -16.15 3.36
C TRP A 88 -4.99 -15.68 3.91
N PHE A 89 -5.21 -14.39 3.89
CA PHE A 89 -6.48 -13.85 4.29
C PHE A 89 -7.60 -14.31 3.35
N PRO A 90 -8.71 -14.85 3.87
CA PRO A 90 -9.87 -15.13 3.05
C PRO A 90 -10.46 -13.82 2.46
N ASP A 91 -11.06 -13.90 1.29
CA ASP A 91 -11.60 -12.75 0.57
C ASP A 91 -12.55 -11.87 1.39
N PRO A 92 -13.45 -12.41 2.24
CA PRO A 92 -14.26 -11.58 3.12
C PRO A 92 -13.44 -10.74 4.10
N MET A 93 -12.33 -11.27 4.60
CA MET A 93 -11.45 -10.56 5.51
C MET A 93 -10.67 -9.45 4.78
N LYS A 94 -10.09 -9.75 3.60
CA LYS A 94 -9.46 -8.73 2.75
C LYS A 94 -10.42 -7.58 2.45
N LYS A 95 -11.67 -7.92 2.10
CA LYS A 95 -12.73 -6.94 1.83
C LYS A 95 -13.04 -6.08 3.05
N ALA A 96 -13.19 -6.69 4.24
CA ALA A 96 -13.46 -5.96 5.47
C ALA A 96 -12.31 -5.01 5.85
N MET A 97 -11.06 -5.46 5.72
CA MET A 97 -9.87 -4.64 5.96
C MET A 97 -9.83 -3.45 5.00
N LEU A 98 -10.07 -3.68 3.70
CA LEU A 98 -10.10 -2.61 2.69
C LEU A 98 -11.26 -1.63 2.93
N GLN A 99 -12.45 -2.12 3.27
CA GLN A 99 -13.59 -1.28 3.66
C GLN A 99 -13.23 -0.35 4.83
N ASN A 100 -12.54 -0.88 5.83
CA ASN A 100 -12.07 -0.09 6.97
C ASN A 100 -11.00 0.94 6.56
N ALA A 101 -10.08 0.56 5.67
CA ALA A 101 -9.02 1.46 5.21
C ALA A 101 -9.58 2.70 4.49
N VAL A 102 -10.65 2.55 3.73
CA VAL A 102 -11.26 3.63 2.92
C VAL A 102 -12.52 4.26 3.56
N ALA A 103 -12.91 3.84 4.77
CA ALA A 103 -14.19 4.20 5.39
C ALA A 103 -14.42 5.72 5.53
N HIS A 104 -13.36 6.50 5.69
CA HIS A 104 -13.45 7.94 5.92
C HIS A 104 -13.69 8.78 4.65
N LEU A 105 -13.48 8.22 3.47
CA LEU A 105 -13.74 8.92 2.22
C LEU A 105 -15.19 8.77 1.77
N ALA A 106 -15.88 9.92 1.67
CA ALA A 106 -17.31 9.96 1.31
C ALA A 106 -17.62 9.29 -0.03
N MET A 107 -16.71 9.38 -0.99
CA MET A 107 -16.89 8.78 -2.32
C MET A 107 -17.01 7.24 -2.27
N PHE A 108 -16.27 6.57 -1.39
CA PHE A 108 -16.32 5.13 -1.24
C PHE A 108 -17.54 4.61 -0.46
N LYS A 109 -18.27 5.50 0.24
CA LYS A 109 -19.57 5.13 0.84
C LYS A 109 -20.57 4.62 -0.19
N ARG A 110 -20.50 5.12 -1.44
CA ARG A 110 -21.36 4.65 -2.54
C ARG A 110 -21.06 3.20 -2.91
N VAL A 111 -19.79 2.79 -2.90
CA VAL A 111 -19.40 1.40 -3.17
C VAL A 111 -19.90 0.47 -2.07
N LYS A 112 -19.78 0.90 -0.81
CA LYS A 112 -20.33 0.16 0.33
C LYS A 112 -21.85 0.02 0.24
N LEU A 113 -22.56 1.08 -0.16
CA LEU A 113 -24.02 1.04 -0.37
C LEU A 113 -24.40 0.10 -1.52
N ALA A 114 -23.64 0.07 -2.62
CA ALA A 114 -23.87 -0.86 -3.72
C ALA A 114 -23.73 -2.32 -3.24
N ASP A 115 -22.73 -2.63 -2.45
CA ASP A 115 -22.54 -3.94 -1.84
C ASP A 115 -23.72 -4.34 -0.92
N GLN A 116 -24.18 -3.41 -0.08
CA GLN A 116 -25.34 -3.63 0.78
C GLN A 116 -26.65 -3.82 -0.02
N LEU A 117 -26.77 -3.14 -1.14
CA LEU A 117 -27.94 -3.27 -2.03
C LEU A 117 -27.98 -4.65 -2.69
N GLU A 118 -26.85 -5.21 -3.10
CA GLU A 118 -26.78 -6.58 -3.65
C GLU A 118 -27.19 -7.62 -2.59
N ILE A 119 -26.76 -7.44 -1.35
CA ILE A 119 -27.19 -8.27 -0.22
C ILE A 119 -28.70 -8.17 -0.02
N ALA A 120 -29.26 -6.94 -0.03
CA ALA A 120 -30.69 -6.71 0.15
C ALA A 120 -31.54 -7.30 -0.99
N LYS A 121 -30.99 -7.41 -2.20
CA LYS A 121 -31.62 -8.09 -3.34
C LYS A 121 -31.53 -9.61 -3.28
N GLY A 122 -30.91 -10.19 -2.23
CA GLY A 122 -30.72 -11.62 -2.08
C GLY A 122 -29.63 -12.24 -2.96
N ARG A 123 -28.79 -11.41 -3.60
CA ARG A 123 -27.66 -11.87 -4.44
C ARG A 123 -26.38 -12.17 -3.64
N GLY A 124 -26.37 -11.81 -2.36
CA GLY A 124 -25.20 -11.91 -1.53
C GLY A 124 -24.25 -10.73 -1.68
N PRO A 125 -23.16 -10.70 -0.86
CA PRO A 125 -22.16 -9.63 -0.94
C PRO A 125 -21.36 -9.72 -2.25
N LEU A 126 -20.94 -8.57 -2.78
CA LEU A 126 -20.05 -8.53 -3.94
C LEU A 126 -18.78 -9.33 -3.67
N PRO A 127 -18.30 -10.14 -4.63
CA PRO A 127 -16.99 -10.75 -4.58
C PRO A 127 -15.89 -9.73 -4.31
N TYR A 128 -14.81 -10.15 -3.65
CA TYR A 128 -13.71 -9.24 -3.32
C TYR A 128 -13.14 -8.50 -4.55
N GLN A 129 -12.94 -9.22 -5.65
CA GLN A 129 -12.40 -8.65 -6.89
C GLN A 129 -13.33 -7.59 -7.50
N ASP A 130 -14.63 -7.84 -7.51
CA ASP A 130 -15.62 -6.89 -8.02
C ASP A 130 -15.67 -5.64 -7.14
N TYR A 131 -15.57 -5.84 -5.82
CA TYR A 131 -15.50 -4.73 -4.86
C TYR A 131 -14.25 -3.86 -5.09
N VAL A 132 -13.07 -4.47 -5.29
CA VAL A 132 -11.82 -3.77 -5.63
C VAL A 132 -11.96 -2.99 -6.93
N THR A 133 -12.50 -3.61 -7.99
CA THR A 133 -12.72 -2.96 -9.30
C THR A 133 -13.59 -1.72 -9.18
N LEU A 134 -14.69 -1.80 -8.40
CA LEU A 134 -15.54 -0.65 -8.15
C LEU A 134 -14.81 0.47 -7.40
N LEU A 135 -14.01 0.13 -6.38
CA LEU A 135 -13.22 1.11 -5.66
C LEU A 135 -12.22 1.82 -6.59
N GLN A 136 -11.51 1.07 -7.43
CA GLN A 136 -10.55 1.63 -8.39
C GLN A 136 -11.24 2.57 -9.39
N SER A 137 -12.39 2.17 -9.93
CA SER A 137 -13.18 3.01 -10.85
C SER A 137 -13.60 4.34 -10.19
N VAL A 138 -14.07 4.28 -8.94
CA VAL A 138 -14.47 5.49 -8.19
C VAL A 138 -13.25 6.36 -7.86
N ALA A 139 -12.12 5.75 -7.49
CA ALA A 139 -10.88 6.46 -7.19
C ALA A 139 -10.34 7.21 -8.42
N ALA A 140 -10.24 6.53 -9.56
CA ALA A 140 -9.80 7.12 -10.82
C ALA A 140 -10.67 8.32 -11.23
N THR A 141 -12.01 8.17 -11.12
CA THR A 141 -12.94 9.25 -11.42
C THR A 141 -12.75 10.45 -10.49
N TYR A 142 -12.54 10.22 -9.21
CA TYR A 142 -12.32 11.26 -8.21
C TYR A 142 -10.98 11.98 -8.42
N ASP A 143 -9.91 11.24 -8.64
CA ASP A 143 -8.57 11.81 -8.84
C ASP A 143 -8.52 12.64 -10.13
N HIS A 144 -9.20 12.17 -11.21
CA HIS A 144 -9.32 12.93 -12.44
C HIS A 144 -10.11 14.23 -12.23
N ALA A 145 -11.26 14.20 -11.56
CA ALA A 145 -12.05 15.39 -11.26
C ALA A 145 -11.28 16.38 -10.35
N SER A 146 -10.47 15.88 -9.43
CA SER A 146 -9.65 16.69 -8.54
C SER A 146 -8.46 17.33 -9.24
N SER A 147 -7.89 16.69 -10.26
CA SER A 147 -6.76 17.22 -11.05
C SER A 147 -7.19 18.28 -12.06
N SER A 148 -8.42 18.20 -12.54
CA SER A 148 -8.98 19.15 -13.51
C SER A 148 -9.54 20.44 -12.88
N SER A 149 -9.55 20.56 -11.55
CA SER A 149 -9.97 21.78 -10.85
C SER A 149 -8.87 22.87 -10.93
N PRO A 150 -9.15 24.04 -11.55
CA PRO A 150 -8.12 25.08 -11.83
C PRO A 150 -7.53 25.76 -10.58
N ASN A 151 -8.00 25.42 -9.38
CA ASN A 151 -7.65 26.12 -8.14
C ASN A 151 -6.50 25.47 -7.33
N ARG A 152 -5.82 24.41 -7.85
CA ARG A 152 -4.71 23.74 -7.16
C ARG A 152 -3.35 24.45 -7.32
N GLY A 153 -3.17 25.23 -8.42
CA GLY A 153 -1.88 25.89 -8.71
C GLY A 153 -1.58 27.09 -7.81
N THR A 154 -2.60 27.77 -7.30
CA THR A 154 -2.42 29.04 -6.56
C THR A 154 -2.21 28.83 -5.06
N ARG A 155 -2.62 27.70 -4.48
CA ARG A 155 -2.47 27.45 -3.04
C ARG A 155 -1.14 26.85 -2.61
N LEU A 156 -0.39 26.25 -3.54
CA LEU A 156 0.95 25.72 -3.24
C LEU A 156 2.01 26.82 -3.17
N LEU A 157 1.81 27.93 -3.87
CA LEU A 157 2.73 29.07 -3.83
C LEU A 157 2.51 30.00 -2.63
N THR A 158 1.31 30.03 -2.06
CA THR A 158 0.99 30.91 -0.93
C THR A 158 1.53 30.38 0.41
N ASN A 159 1.74 29.07 0.55
CA ASN A 159 2.27 28.48 1.79
C ASN A 159 3.80 28.48 1.88
N ILE A 160 4.51 28.79 0.79
CA ILE A 160 5.99 28.88 0.81
C ILE A 160 6.43 30.27 1.28
N HIS A 161 5.60 31.31 1.12
CA HIS A 161 5.93 32.68 1.54
C HIS A 161 5.63 32.97 3.02
N GLN A 162 4.88 32.12 3.73
CA GLN A 162 4.58 32.32 5.15
C GLN A 162 5.61 31.75 6.12
N ILE A 163 6.66 31.09 5.63
CA ILE A 163 7.69 30.48 6.50
C ILE A 163 8.95 31.38 6.63
N THR A 164 9.05 32.47 5.87
CA THR A 164 10.26 33.30 5.82
C THR A 164 10.18 34.63 6.57
N ASP A 165 9.03 35.03 7.12
CA ASP A 165 8.93 36.27 7.90
C ASP A 165 8.64 35.96 9.38
N GLY A 166 9.67 35.47 10.08
CA GLY A 166 9.75 35.53 11.52
C GLY A 166 10.52 36.80 11.92
N PRO A 167 9.99 37.63 12.83
CA PRO A 167 10.68 38.84 13.22
C PRO A 167 11.93 38.51 14.04
N SER A 168 13.09 38.93 13.53
CA SER A 168 14.34 39.01 14.29
C SER A 168 14.36 40.36 15.01
N GLU A 169 13.85 40.37 16.23
CA GLU A 169 14.08 41.48 17.15
C GLU A 169 14.84 40.93 18.34
N TYR A 170 16.16 41.10 18.32
CA TYR A 170 16.99 41.08 19.51
C TYR A 170 17.42 42.53 19.79
N GLU A 171 16.65 43.23 20.62
CA GLU A 171 17.11 44.44 21.30
C GLU A 171 18.06 44.01 22.44
N TYR A 172 19.31 44.44 22.32
CA TYR A 172 20.25 44.50 23.43
C TYR A 172 20.01 45.77 24.20
N GLU A 173 19.46 45.69 25.40
CA GLU A 173 19.56 46.76 26.38
C GLU A 173 20.92 46.71 27.07
N ASP A 174 21.74 47.70 26.80
CA ASP A 174 22.86 48.09 27.63
C ASP A 174 22.32 48.77 28.89
N SER A 175 22.72 48.29 30.05
CA SER A 175 22.51 48.98 31.32
C SER A 175 23.85 49.21 32.01
N ASP A 176 24.13 50.48 32.23
CA ASP A 176 25.18 51.04 33.10
C ASP A 176 25.18 50.48 34.55
#